data_ec9d672ebc32210df0805da6e134be84
#
_entry.id   ec9d672ebc32210df0805da6e134be84
#
_cell.length_a   1.000
_cell.length_b   1.000
_cell.length_c   1.000
_cell.angle_alpha   90.00
_cell.angle_beta   90.00
_cell.angle_gamma   90.00
#
_symmetry.space_group_name_H-M   'P 1'
#
loop_
_entity.id
_entity.type
_entity.pdbx_description
1 polymer ?
#
loop_
_entity_poly.entity_id
_entity_poly.type
_entity_poly.pdbx_seq_one_letter_code
_entity_poly.pdbx_strand_id
1 'polypeptide(L)'
;MGLIGGSICKSIKAATSHAVYGCDVQQAVLDDAIADGAIDGTGTMTDGTYDMIILCLHQRIAIQMVQEALPKIPAGTILVDTCGLKGRMVRDLTYRCRKADVRYVGTHPMAGREKNGYYASIPNLFQNANLIVTPVDGTDEAALDTVKELADQMGFGKIVTATPMWHDNMIAYTSQLAHVVSSSYVKDFCMDDALSFSGGSFQDMTRVATMDESMWAALFLDNRDNLLYHLDLLIENLTDYRDALKQRDEERLQYLIAEGRQIQEENVRKRQEQNELQKGETA
;
A
#
# COMPACT_ATOMS: atom_id res chain seq x y z
N MET A 1 2.25 16.54 0.50
CA MET A 1 2.49 15.87 -0.82
C MET A 1 3.83 15.16 -0.78
N GLY A 2 3.82 13.86 -0.39
CA GLY A 2 5.00 13.00 -0.44
C GLY A 2 5.10 12.25 -1.79
N LEU A 3 5.78 11.08 -1.78
CA LEU A 3 5.90 10.21 -2.95
C LEU A 3 4.52 9.85 -3.55
N ILE A 4 3.60 9.34 -2.75
CA ILE A 4 2.27 8.90 -3.23
C ILE A 4 1.44 10.12 -3.65
N GLY A 5 1.30 11.13 -2.81
CA GLY A 5 0.50 12.32 -3.12
C GLY A 5 1.00 13.07 -4.35
N GLY A 6 2.32 13.30 -4.44
CA GLY A 6 2.92 13.93 -5.62
C GLY A 6 2.73 13.09 -6.90
N SER A 7 2.85 11.76 -6.80
CA SER A 7 2.63 10.86 -7.95
C SER A 7 1.15 10.84 -8.37
N ILE A 8 0.21 10.88 -7.43
CA ILE A 8 -1.23 11.00 -7.74
C ILE A 8 -1.49 12.30 -8.51
N CYS A 9 -1.00 13.45 -8.01
CA CYS A 9 -1.16 14.73 -8.70
C CYS A 9 -0.59 14.67 -10.12
N LYS A 10 0.66 14.23 -10.28
CA LYS A 10 1.32 14.10 -11.59
C LYS A 10 0.58 13.13 -12.52
N SER A 11 0.07 12.03 -12.01
CA SER A 11 -0.66 11.03 -12.79
C SER A 11 -2.01 11.57 -13.26
N ILE A 12 -2.78 12.24 -12.39
CA ILE A 12 -4.05 12.88 -12.75
C ILE A 12 -3.81 13.96 -13.82
N LYS A 13 -2.82 14.83 -13.64
CA LYS A 13 -2.49 15.88 -14.61
C LYS A 13 -2.04 15.32 -15.96
N ALA A 14 -1.37 14.18 -15.99
CA ALA A 14 -0.93 13.52 -17.22
C ALA A 14 -2.08 12.81 -17.97
N ALA A 15 -3.05 12.28 -17.24
CA ALA A 15 -4.08 11.38 -17.78
C ALA A 15 -5.46 12.05 -17.97
N THR A 16 -5.69 13.20 -17.34
CA THR A 16 -7.01 13.83 -17.29
C THR A 16 -6.93 15.35 -17.49
N SER A 17 -8.08 16.00 -17.64
CA SER A 17 -8.22 17.46 -17.64
C SER A 17 -8.66 18.02 -16.27
N HIS A 18 -8.64 17.23 -15.22
CA HIS A 18 -9.06 17.68 -13.89
C HIS A 18 -8.16 18.78 -13.34
N ALA A 19 -8.75 19.71 -12.62
CA ALA A 19 -8.01 20.67 -11.79
C ALA A 19 -7.52 19.97 -10.51
N VAL A 20 -6.26 20.12 -10.19
CA VAL A 20 -5.60 19.47 -9.05
C VAL A 20 -5.05 20.53 -8.09
N TYR A 21 -5.46 20.48 -6.85
CA TYR A 21 -4.99 21.37 -5.79
C TYR A 21 -4.20 20.57 -4.75
N GLY A 22 -3.06 21.11 -4.34
CA GLY A 22 -2.17 20.43 -3.38
C GLY A 22 -2.20 21.08 -2.01
N CYS A 23 -1.99 20.23 -0.98
CA CYS A 23 -1.78 20.65 0.40
C CYS A 23 -0.53 19.97 0.96
N ASP A 24 0.38 20.76 1.52
CA ASP A 24 1.55 20.27 2.24
C ASP A 24 1.93 21.26 3.34
N VAL A 25 2.60 20.80 4.38
CA VAL A 25 3.14 21.67 5.45
C VAL A 25 4.39 22.43 5.01
N GLN A 26 5.07 21.96 3.97
CA GLN A 26 6.27 22.58 3.41
C GLN A 26 5.91 23.41 2.18
N GLN A 27 5.97 24.74 2.30
CA GLN A 27 5.65 25.66 1.20
C GLN A 27 6.52 25.39 -0.04
N ALA A 28 7.81 25.08 0.15
CA ALA A 28 8.71 24.78 -0.97
C ALA A 28 8.23 23.60 -1.83
N VAL A 29 7.64 22.57 -1.21
CA VAL A 29 7.04 21.44 -1.93
C VAL A 29 5.85 21.90 -2.80
N LEU A 30 5.03 22.82 -2.30
CA LEU A 30 3.90 23.35 -3.05
C LEU A 30 4.37 24.23 -4.21
N ASP A 31 5.38 25.06 -4.00
CA ASP A 31 5.94 25.94 -5.03
C ASP A 31 6.56 25.09 -6.17
N ASP A 32 7.31 24.04 -5.83
CA ASP A 32 7.89 23.12 -6.80
C ASP A 32 6.81 22.30 -7.54
N ALA A 33 5.75 21.88 -6.85
CA ALA A 33 4.64 21.17 -7.48
C ALA A 33 3.85 22.03 -8.47
N ILE A 34 3.71 23.33 -8.21
CA ILE A 34 3.15 24.29 -9.17
C ILE A 34 4.09 24.45 -10.36
N ALA A 35 5.38 24.65 -10.10
CA ALA A 35 6.38 24.83 -11.15
C ALA A 35 6.50 23.59 -12.06
N ASP A 36 6.39 22.39 -11.50
CA ASP A 36 6.35 21.11 -12.24
C ASP A 36 5.02 20.90 -13.02
N GLY A 37 4.00 21.73 -12.81
CA GLY A 37 2.67 21.53 -13.37
C GLY A 37 1.92 20.32 -12.77
N ALA A 38 2.35 19.86 -11.61
CA ALA A 38 1.72 18.75 -10.91
C ALA A 38 0.41 19.16 -10.22
N ILE A 39 0.28 20.44 -9.87
CA ILE A 39 -0.92 21.05 -9.29
C ILE A 39 -1.21 22.39 -9.96
N ASP A 40 -2.49 22.75 -10.03
CA ASP A 40 -2.97 24.04 -10.56
C ASP A 40 -2.95 25.16 -9.51
N GLY A 41 -2.83 24.78 -8.24
CA GLY A 41 -2.79 25.70 -7.10
C GLY A 41 -2.74 24.96 -5.78
N THR A 42 -2.78 25.70 -4.70
CA THR A 42 -2.80 25.17 -3.33
C THR A 42 -4.20 25.24 -2.75
N GLY A 43 -4.51 24.34 -1.81
CA GLY A 43 -5.79 24.33 -1.13
C GLY A 43 -5.77 23.44 0.11
N THR A 44 -6.83 23.54 0.90
CA THR A 44 -7.05 22.67 2.06
C THR A 44 -8.39 21.94 1.93
N MET A 45 -8.66 20.97 2.79
CA MET A 45 -9.93 20.24 2.74
C MET A 45 -11.18 21.11 2.95
N THR A 46 -11.02 22.37 3.40
CA THR A 46 -12.13 23.21 3.90
C THR A 46 -12.26 24.57 3.23
N ASP A 47 -11.39 24.92 2.29
CA ASP A 47 -11.37 26.25 1.68
C ASP A 47 -11.94 26.31 0.27
N GLY A 48 -12.36 25.18 -0.29
CA GLY A 48 -12.92 25.08 -1.62
C GLY A 48 -14.04 24.07 -1.73
N THR A 49 -14.65 24.01 -2.92
CA THR A 49 -15.59 22.98 -3.31
C THR A 49 -14.85 21.97 -4.19
N TYR A 50 -14.39 20.90 -3.59
CA TYR A 50 -13.72 19.81 -4.31
C TYR A 50 -14.68 18.65 -4.51
N ASP A 51 -14.72 18.08 -5.72
CA ASP A 51 -15.49 16.87 -6.00
C ASP A 51 -14.87 15.67 -5.25
N MET A 52 -13.53 15.65 -5.13
CA MET A 52 -12.79 14.60 -4.47
C MET A 52 -11.62 15.15 -3.65
N ILE A 53 -11.42 14.59 -2.47
CA ILE A 53 -10.29 14.85 -1.58
C ILE A 53 -9.53 13.52 -1.39
N ILE A 54 -8.24 13.50 -1.69
CA ILE A 54 -7.38 12.30 -1.57
C ILE A 54 -6.36 12.51 -0.45
N LEU A 55 -6.44 11.70 0.59
CA LEU A 55 -5.58 11.74 1.77
C LEU A 55 -4.33 10.88 1.55
N CYS A 56 -3.17 11.53 1.44
CA CYS A 56 -1.86 10.88 1.30
C CYS A 56 -1.01 11.11 2.55
N LEU A 57 -1.51 10.68 3.70
CA LEU A 57 -0.98 10.92 5.03
C LEU A 57 -0.85 9.61 5.81
N HIS A 58 -0.08 9.64 6.89
CA HIS A 58 -0.11 8.55 7.87
C HIS A 58 -1.49 8.43 8.51
N GLN A 59 -1.96 7.19 8.70
CA GLN A 59 -3.29 6.85 9.17
C GLN A 59 -3.78 7.67 10.36
N ARG A 60 -2.96 7.82 11.42
CA ARG A 60 -3.35 8.55 12.63
C ARG A 60 -3.59 10.03 12.35
N ILE A 61 -2.71 10.64 11.54
CA ILE A 61 -2.82 12.03 11.13
C ILE A 61 -4.04 12.22 10.23
N ALA A 62 -4.23 11.33 9.25
CA ALA A 62 -5.38 11.38 8.33
C ALA A 62 -6.71 11.33 9.08
N ILE A 63 -6.87 10.40 10.02
CA ILE A 63 -8.09 10.28 10.84
C ILE A 63 -8.34 11.57 11.64
N GLN A 64 -7.33 12.10 12.31
CA GLN A 64 -7.46 13.31 13.11
C GLN A 64 -7.85 14.51 12.23
N MET A 65 -7.13 14.73 11.13
CA MET A 65 -7.40 15.85 10.22
C MET A 65 -8.81 15.79 9.64
N VAL A 66 -9.27 14.60 9.24
CA VAL A 66 -10.64 14.43 8.76
C VAL A 66 -11.65 14.74 9.84
N GLN A 67 -11.47 14.24 11.07
CA GLN A 67 -12.40 14.48 12.16
C GLN A 67 -12.54 15.98 12.50
N GLU A 68 -11.46 16.73 12.42
CA GLU A 68 -11.44 18.18 12.64
C GLU A 68 -12.06 18.95 11.46
N ALA A 69 -11.79 18.53 10.23
CA ALA A 69 -12.26 19.20 9.02
C ALA A 69 -13.70 18.86 8.63
N LEU A 70 -14.18 17.67 8.99
CA LEU A 70 -15.43 17.08 8.52
C LEU A 70 -16.67 18.01 8.60
N PRO A 71 -16.85 18.84 9.65
CA PRO A 71 -17.99 19.78 9.71
C PRO A 71 -17.97 20.88 8.64
N LYS A 72 -16.84 21.05 7.96
CA LYS A 72 -16.62 22.11 6.94
C LYS A 72 -16.42 21.55 5.54
N ILE A 73 -16.30 20.24 5.38
CA ILE A 73 -16.23 19.59 4.07
C ILE A 73 -17.62 19.66 3.45
N PRO A 74 -17.76 20.13 2.19
CA PRO A 74 -19.05 20.20 1.51
C PRO A 74 -19.73 18.83 1.40
N ALA A 75 -21.05 18.81 1.58
CA ALA A 75 -21.87 17.62 1.37
C ALA A 75 -21.69 17.08 -0.06
N GLY A 76 -21.66 15.76 -0.22
CA GLY A 76 -21.47 15.11 -1.51
C GLY A 76 -20.01 14.96 -1.95
N THR A 77 -19.04 15.56 -1.24
CA THR A 77 -17.60 15.37 -1.54
C THR A 77 -17.18 13.90 -1.36
N ILE A 78 -16.41 13.37 -2.31
CA ILE A 78 -15.77 12.06 -2.20
C ILE A 78 -14.47 12.20 -1.40
N LEU A 79 -14.33 11.44 -0.32
CA LEU A 79 -13.12 11.40 0.48
C LEU A 79 -12.42 10.05 0.30
N VAL A 80 -11.20 10.07 -0.20
CA VAL A 80 -10.39 8.87 -0.48
C VAL A 80 -9.15 8.87 0.41
N ASP A 81 -8.72 7.74 0.92
CA ASP A 81 -7.43 7.60 1.58
C ASP A 81 -6.53 6.60 0.84
N THR A 82 -5.22 6.76 0.96
CA THR A 82 -4.20 5.89 0.39
C THR A 82 -3.38 5.14 1.45
N CYS A 83 -3.89 5.05 2.68
CA CYS A 83 -3.16 4.47 3.80
C CYS A 83 -2.86 2.99 3.60
N GLY A 84 -1.74 2.54 4.14
CA GLY A 84 -1.29 1.13 4.07
C GLY A 84 -2.12 0.14 4.89
N LEU A 85 -2.96 0.60 5.83
CA LEU A 85 -3.87 -0.22 6.61
C LEU A 85 -5.29 0.35 6.55
N LYS A 86 -6.30 -0.53 6.54
CA LYS A 86 -7.70 -0.16 6.30
C LYS A 86 -8.61 -0.32 7.51
N GLY A 87 -8.37 -1.29 8.38
CA GLY A 87 -9.30 -1.63 9.45
C GLY A 87 -9.66 -0.43 10.34
N ARG A 88 -8.67 0.34 10.76
CA ARG A 88 -8.89 1.54 11.57
C ARG A 88 -9.48 2.70 10.77
N MET A 89 -8.96 2.94 9.55
CA MET A 89 -9.47 4.01 8.67
C MET A 89 -10.96 3.87 8.42
N VAL A 90 -11.38 2.69 7.94
CA VAL A 90 -12.77 2.42 7.61
C VAL A 90 -13.67 2.48 8.84
N ARG A 91 -13.25 1.87 9.96
CA ARG A 91 -14.00 1.90 11.22
C ARG A 91 -14.22 3.33 11.73
N ASP A 92 -13.17 4.16 11.71
CA ASP A 92 -13.19 5.49 12.34
C ASP A 92 -13.81 6.55 11.43
N LEU A 93 -13.79 6.38 10.10
CA LEU A 93 -14.26 7.38 9.14
C LEU A 93 -15.62 7.07 8.50
N THR A 94 -15.95 5.83 8.16
CA THR A 94 -17.16 5.52 7.38
C THR A 94 -18.43 6.11 7.98
N TYR A 95 -18.70 5.81 9.24
CA TYR A 95 -19.93 6.30 9.90
C TYR A 95 -19.93 7.84 10.03
N ARG A 96 -18.78 8.44 10.37
CA ARG A 96 -18.67 9.88 10.57
C ARG A 96 -18.87 10.63 9.27
N CYS A 97 -18.21 10.19 8.20
CA CYS A 97 -18.35 10.76 6.86
C CYS A 97 -19.78 10.67 6.36
N ARG A 98 -20.41 9.49 6.47
CA ARG A 98 -21.83 9.32 6.10
C ARG A 98 -22.76 10.26 6.87
N LYS A 99 -22.52 10.47 8.18
CA LYS A 99 -23.33 11.40 8.98
C LYS A 99 -23.18 12.86 8.55
N ALA A 100 -22.04 13.21 7.95
CA ALA A 100 -21.74 14.54 7.42
C ALA A 100 -22.05 14.66 5.91
N ASP A 101 -22.68 13.66 5.31
CA ASP A 101 -22.97 13.57 3.87
C ASP A 101 -21.69 13.65 3.00
N VAL A 102 -20.57 13.13 3.54
CA VAL A 102 -19.29 12.96 2.83
C VAL A 102 -19.14 11.48 2.46
N ARG A 103 -18.79 11.19 1.21
CA ARG A 103 -18.75 9.85 0.64
C ARG A 103 -17.34 9.25 0.75
N TYR A 104 -17.08 8.51 1.81
CA TYR A 104 -15.75 7.93 2.08
C TYR A 104 -15.53 6.62 1.32
N VAL A 105 -14.38 6.52 0.65
CA VAL A 105 -13.88 5.30 -0.03
C VAL A 105 -12.47 5.00 0.46
N GLY A 106 -12.30 3.87 1.14
CA GLY A 106 -10.99 3.38 1.58
C GLY A 106 -10.23 2.73 0.44
N THR A 107 -9.00 3.17 0.17
CA THR A 107 -8.14 2.60 -0.87
C THR A 107 -6.71 2.33 -0.39
N HIS A 108 -5.97 1.50 -1.14
CA HIS A 108 -4.55 1.30 -0.95
C HIS A 108 -3.87 1.04 -2.31
N PRO A 109 -3.15 1.99 -2.88
CA PRO A 109 -2.35 1.78 -4.09
C PRO A 109 -1.14 0.89 -3.75
N MET A 110 -1.06 -0.28 -4.40
CA MET A 110 0.04 -1.23 -4.23
C MET A 110 1.25 -0.80 -5.07
N ALA A 111 1.73 0.41 -4.80
CA ALA A 111 2.85 1.03 -5.49
C ALA A 111 3.71 1.82 -4.49
N GLY A 112 5.02 1.76 -4.66
CA GLY A 112 5.96 2.46 -3.81
C GLY A 112 7.37 2.39 -4.38
N ARG A 113 8.27 3.14 -3.75
CA ARG A 113 9.71 3.15 -4.02
C ARG A 113 10.44 3.27 -2.70
N GLU A 114 11.71 2.84 -2.67
CA GLU A 114 12.59 3.01 -1.50
C GLU A 114 13.12 4.46 -1.35
N LYS A 115 12.36 5.43 -1.86
CA LYS A 115 12.64 6.86 -1.78
C LYS A 115 11.41 7.60 -1.27
N ASN A 116 11.61 8.61 -0.44
CA ASN A 116 10.55 9.39 0.18
C ASN A 116 10.48 10.82 -0.36
N GLY A 117 9.38 11.49 -0.08
CA GLY A 117 9.17 12.90 -0.39
C GLY A 117 8.66 13.16 -1.81
N TYR A 118 8.34 14.43 -2.07
CA TYR A 118 7.77 14.89 -3.32
C TYR A 118 8.72 14.67 -4.51
N TYR A 119 10.02 14.91 -4.32
CA TYR A 119 11.03 14.80 -5.38
C TYR A 119 11.26 13.37 -5.88
N ALA A 120 10.78 12.37 -5.16
CA ALA A 120 10.77 10.98 -5.61
C ALA A 120 9.52 10.60 -6.42
N SER A 121 8.51 11.50 -6.49
CA SER A 121 7.23 11.25 -7.16
C SER A 121 7.39 11.26 -8.69
N ILE A 122 6.66 10.37 -9.35
CA ILE A 122 6.67 10.20 -10.80
C ILE A 122 5.26 10.01 -11.34
N PRO A 123 4.94 10.46 -12.57
CA PRO A 123 3.59 10.38 -13.13
C PRO A 123 3.12 8.95 -13.43
N ASN A 124 4.03 8.02 -13.61
CA ASN A 124 3.74 6.63 -13.97
C ASN A 124 3.93 5.63 -12.81
N LEU A 125 3.93 6.11 -11.56
CA LEU A 125 4.12 5.25 -10.38
C LEU A 125 3.07 4.14 -10.29
N PHE A 126 1.86 4.41 -10.73
CA PHE A 126 0.71 3.51 -10.61
C PHE A 126 0.50 2.63 -11.85
N GLN A 127 1.28 2.82 -12.91
CA GLN A 127 1.17 2.06 -14.15
C GLN A 127 1.32 0.56 -13.89
N ASN A 128 0.27 -0.20 -14.19
CA ASN A 128 0.16 -1.65 -13.95
C ASN A 128 0.20 -2.06 -12.45
N ALA A 129 0.17 -1.13 -11.51
CA ALA A 129 0.03 -1.44 -10.09
C ALA A 129 -1.41 -1.84 -9.77
N ASN A 130 -1.62 -2.60 -8.69
CA ASN A 130 -2.97 -2.87 -8.21
C ASN A 130 -3.45 -1.71 -7.31
N LEU A 131 -4.75 -1.35 -7.43
CA LEU A 131 -5.45 -0.55 -6.43
C LEU A 131 -6.35 -1.48 -5.62
N ILE A 132 -6.18 -1.51 -4.30
CA ILE A 132 -7.13 -2.21 -3.43
C ILE A 132 -8.18 -1.19 -2.98
N VAL A 133 -9.46 -1.55 -3.10
CA VAL A 133 -10.59 -0.81 -2.56
C VAL A 133 -11.26 -1.63 -1.46
N THR A 134 -11.66 -0.98 -0.39
CA THR A 134 -12.23 -1.67 0.78
C THR A 134 -13.62 -1.15 1.12
N PRO A 135 -14.62 -1.40 0.26
CA PRO A 135 -16.00 -1.01 0.54
C PRO A 135 -16.56 -1.80 1.72
N VAL A 136 -17.42 -1.14 2.48
CA VAL A 136 -18.17 -1.73 3.61
C VAL A 136 -19.63 -1.35 3.47
N ASP A 137 -20.49 -1.93 4.33
CA ASP A 137 -21.89 -1.54 4.38
C ASP A 137 -22.05 -0.02 4.59
N GLY A 138 -22.75 0.61 3.64
CA GLY A 138 -22.93 2.06 3.59
C GLY A 138 -21.83 2.83 2.83
N THR A 139 -20.89 2.17 2.15
CA THR A 139 -20.06 2.82 1.12
C THR A 139 -20.95 3.23 -0.06
N ASP A 140 -20.81 4.47 -0.52
CA ASP A 140 -21.55 4.97 -1.67
C ASP A 140 -21.01 4.36 -2.97
N GLU A 141 -21.86 3.65 -3.71
CA GLU A 141 -21.46 2.92 -4.92
C GLU A 141 -21.01 3.85 -6.04
N ALA A 142 -21.67 5.00 -6.21
CA ALA A 142 -21.31 5.97 -7.24
C ALA A 142 -19.94 6.61 -6.94
N ALA A 143 -19.63 6.87 -5.67
CA ALA A 143 -18.31 7.33 -5.27
C ALA A 143 -17.24 6.26 -5.50
N LEU A 144 -17.54 5.01 -5.20
CA LEU A 144 -16.64 3.89 -5.47
C LEU A 144 -16.34 3.75 -6.95
N ASP A 145 -17.35 3.88 -7.82
CA ASP A 145 -17.18 3.79 -9.26
C ASP A 145 -16.38 4.98 -9.81
N THR A 146 -16.63 6.20 -9.31
CA THR A 146 -15.80 7.37 -9.66
C THR A 146 -14.33 7.16 -9.30
N VAL A 147 -14.04 6.56 -8.13
CA VAL A 147 -12.67 6.25 -7.71
C VAL A 147 -12.03 5.20 -8.62
N LYS A 148 -12.77 4.18 -9.05
CA LYS A 148 -12.29 3.16 -9.99
C LYS A 148 -12.00 3.75 -11.36
N GLU A 149 -12.89 4.59 -11.89
CA GLU A 149 -12.69 5.29 -13.16
C GLU A 149 -11.43 6.17 -13.15
N LEU A 150 -11.21 6.91 -12.07
CA LEU A 150 -9.98 7.69 -11.91
C LEU A 150 -8.75 6.80 -11.85
N ALA A 151 -8.83 5.66 -11.16
CA ALA A 151 -7.73 4.70 -11.08
C ALA A 151 -7.39 4.11 -12.47
N ASP A 152 -8.39 3.76 -13.26
CA ASP A 152 -8.20 3.28 -14.65
C ASP A 152 -7.51 4.35 -15.51
N GLN A 153 -7.95 5.61 -15.41
CA GLN A 153 -7.30 6.73 -16.10
C GLN A 153 -5.85 6.93 -15.68
N MET A 154 -5.53 6.73 -14.39
CA MET A 154 -4.17 6.79 -13.86
C MET A 154 -3.30 5.60 -14.26
N GLY A 155 -3.85 4.58 -14.92
CA GLY A 155 -3.14 3.41 -15.43
C GLY A 155 -2.93 2.28 -14.42
N PHE A 156 -3.74 2.20 -13.38
CA PHE A 156 -3.74 1.01 -12.53
C PHE A 156 -4.07 -0.24 -13.35
N GLY A 157 -3.33 -1.34 -13.11
CA GLY A 157 -3.50 -2.57 -13.87
C GLY A 157 -4.67 -3.41 -13.40
N LYS A 158 -5.01 -3.36 -12.12
CA LYS A 158 -6.12 -4.12 -11.54
C LYS A 158 -6.70 -3.44 -10.32
N ILE A 159 -8.02 -3.41 -10.23
CA ILE A 159 -8.74 -2.99 -9.03
C ILE A 159 -9.20 -4.22 -8.26
N VAL A 160 -8.75 -4.35 -7.01
CA VAL A 160 -9.04 -5.49 -6.13
C VAL A 160 -9.98 -5.04 -5.02
N THR A 161 -11.14 -5.68 -4.92
CA THR A 161 -12.07 -5.44 -3.81
C THR A 161 -11.81 -6.42 -2.67
N ALA A 162 -11.63 -5.91 -1.45
CA ALA A 162 -11.41 -6.71 -0.26
C ALA A 162 -12.13 -6.12 0.95
N THR A 163 -12.44 -6.94 1.94
CA THR A 163 -12.85 -6.38 3.26
C THR A 163 -11.65 -5.74 3.94
N PRO A 164 -11.83 -4.70 4.78
CA PRO A 164 -10.73 -4.07 5.50
C PRO A 164 -9.92 -5.04 6.36
N MET A 165 -10.58 -6.00 6.97
CA MET A 165 -9.94 -7.04 7.79
C MET A 165 -9.08 -7.99 6.95
N TRP A 166 -9.60 -8.44 5.80
CA TRP A 166 -8.84 -9.31 4.89
C TRP A 166 -7.67 -8.57 4.26
N HIS A 167 -7.88 -7.30 3.90
CA HIS A 167 -6.80 -6.43 3.43
C HIS A 167 -5.65 -6.37 4.44
N ASP A 168 -5.92 -6.03 5.70
CA ASP A 168 -4.89 -5.86 6.71
C ASP A 168 -4.17 -7.19 7.02
N ASN A 169 -4.90 -8.32 6.99
CA ASN A 169 -4.30 -9.64 7.08
C ASN A 169 -3.34 -9.94 5.91
N MET A 170 -3.76 -9.63 4.67
CA MET A 170 -2.90 -9.81 3.50
C MET A 170 -1.68 -8.90 3.52
N ILE A 171 -1.82 -7.65 3.97
CA ILE A 171 -0.69 -6.72 4.12
C ILE A 171 0.30 -7.20 5.19
N ALA A 172 -0.18 -7.79 6.27
CA ALA A 172 0.69 -8.42 7.25
C ALA A 172 1.58 -9.50 6.62
N TYR A 173 1.01 -10.36 5.79
CA TYR A 173 1.72 -11.46 5.12
C TYR A 173 2.62 -10.97 3.98
N THR A 174 2.06 -10.21 3.03
CA THR A 174 2.74 -9.91 1.75
C THR A 174 3.72 -8.75 1.84
N SER A 175 3.60 -7.89 2.85
CA SER A 175 4.43 -6.72 3.03
C SER A 175 5.14 -6.72 4.39
N GLN A 176 4.41 -6.66 5.50
CA GLN A 176 5.01 -6.44 6.82
C GLN A 176 5.93 -7.58 7.25
N LEU A 177 5.51 -8.83 7.06
CA LEU A 177 6.35 -10.00 7.36
C LEU A 177 7.64 -10.00 6.53
N ALA A 178 7.56 -9.66 5.24
CA ALA A 178 8.74 -9.58 4.38
C ALA A 178 9.77 -8.57 4.91
N HIS A 179 9.31 -7.43 5.43
CA HIS A 179 10.18 -6.41 6.03
C HIS A 179 10.79 -6.88 7.36
N VAL A 180 10.03 -7.58 8.21
CA VAL A 180 10.54 -8.18 9.45
C VAL A 180 11.63 -9.21 9.13
N VAL A 181 11.37 -10.10 8.16
CA VAL A 181 12.33 -11.13 7.72
C VAL A 181 13.60 -10.48 7.18
N SER A 182 13.48 -9.53 6.27
CA SER A 182 14.61 -8.82 5.67
C SER A 182 15.45 -8.12 6.74
N SER A 183 14.81 -7.37 7.64
CA SER A 183 15.49 -6.68 8.75
C SER A 183 16.15 -7.64 9.74
N SER A 184 15.59 -8.83 9.92
CA SER A 184 16.20 -9.86 10.79
C SER A 184 17.36 -10.54 10.11
N TYR A 185 17.25 -10.79 8.80
CA TYR A 185 18.27 -11.50 8.02
C TYR A 185 19.59 -10.74 7.94
N VAL A 186 19.56 -9.41 7.81
CA VAL A 186 20.78 -8.57 7.74
C VAL A 186 21.52 -8.42 9.08
N LYS A 187 20.99 -8.97 10.18
CA LYS A 187 21.61 -8.85 11.52
C LYS A 187 22.64 -9.93 11.81
N ASP A 188 22.92 -10.80 10.84
CA ASP A 188 23.99 -11.80 10.97
C ASP A 188 25.37 -11.13 10.96
N PHE A 189 26.31 -11.63 11.75
CA PHE A 189 27.69 -11.10 11.81
C PHE A 189 28.45 -11.24 10.50
N CYS A 190 28.03 -12.15 9.63
CA CYS A 190 28.61 -12.31 8.29
C CYS A 190 28.22 -11.19 7.32
N MET A 191 27.33 -10.24 7.71
CA MET A 191 26.84 -9.19 6.83
C MET A 191 27.95 -8.30 6.29
N ASP A 192 28.99 -8.03 7.07
CA ASP A 192 30.13 -7.20 6.66
C ASP A 192 30.89 -7.79 5.46
N ASP A 193 30.99 -9.12 5.37
CA ASP A 193 31.69 -9.82 4.31
C ASP A 193 30.75 -10.30 3.18
N ALA A 194 29.43 -10.24 3.40
CA ALA A 194 28.42 -10.83 2.54
C ALA A 194 28.46 -10.31 1.10
N LEU A 195 28.88 -9.07 0.89
CA LEU A 195 28.88 -8.43 -0.43
C LEU A 195 29.68 -9.23 -1.47
N SER A 196 30.83 -9.78 -1.06
CA SER A 196 31.71 -10.57 -1.94
C SER A 196 31.19 -11.97 -2.23
N PHE A 197 30.25 -12.48 -1.45
CA PHE A 197 29.66 -13.82 -1.55
C PHE A 197 28.19 -13.79 -2.01
N SER A 198 27.61 -12.60 -2.21
CA SER A 198 26.20 -12.44 -2.49
C SER A 198 25.85 -12.59 -3.97
N GLY A 199 24.75 -13.28 -4.24
CA GLY A 199 24.06 -13.30 -5.54
C GLY A 199 22.72 -12.62 -5.48
N GLY A 200 21.90 -12.73 -6.56
CA GLY A 200 20.59 -12.09 -6.67
C GLY A 200 19.65 -12.44 -5.53
N SER A 201 19.61 -13.70 -5.10
CA SER A 201 18.73 -14.17 -4.00
C SER A 201 19.00 -13.42 -2.68
N PHE A 202 20.27 -13.17 -2.36
CA PHE A 202 20.64 -12.42 -1.17
C PHE A 202 20.19 -10.97 -1.28
N GLN A 203 20.43 -10.34 -2.44
CA GLN A 203 20.02 -8.95 -2.69
C GLN A 203 18.49 -8.78 -2.61
N ASP A 204 17.73 -9.72 -3.19
CA ASP A 204 16.27 -9.71 -3.13
C ASP A 204 15.75 -9.81 -1.69
N MET A 205 16.36 -10.67 -0.87
CA MET A 205 15.98 -10.86 0.52
C MET A 205 16.37 -9.69 1.44
N THR A 206 17.40 -8.93 1.11
CA THR A 206 17.92 -7.84 1.96
C THR A 206 17.48 -6.45 1.53
N ARG A 207 17.01 -6.29 0.30
CA ARG A 207 16.68 -5.00 -0.32
C ARG A 207 15.75 -4.12 0.51
N VAL A 208 14.73 -4.71 1.13
CA VAL A 208 13.72 -3.98 1.90
C VAL A 208 14.08 -3.79 3.38
N ALA A 209 15.30 -4.12 3.79
CA ALA A 209 15.77 -3.91 5.17
C ALA A 209 16.00 -2.42 5.51
N THR A 210 16.14 -1.55 4.50
CA THR A 210 16.32 -0.09 4.68
C THR A 210 14.98 0.60 4.92
N MET A 211 14.46 0.48 6.13
CA MET A 211 13.17 1.02 6.55
C MET A 211 13.32 2.29 7.38
N ASP A 212 12.34 3.20 7.28
CA ASP A 212 12.14 4.23 8.31
C ASP A 212 11.58 3.58 9.58
N GLU A 213 12.36 3.58 10.64
CA GLU A 213 12.05 2.87 11.87
C GLU A 213 10.78 3.38 12.56
N SER A 214 10.53 4.68 12.53
CA SER A 214 9.38 5.29 13.18
C SER A 214 8.08 4.94 12.47
N MET A 215 8.08 5.02 11.14
CA MET A 215 6.93 4.69 10.31
C MET A 215 6.59 3.20 10.41
N TRP A 216 7.59 2.33 10.25
CA TRP A 216 7.35 0.88 10.24
C TRP A 216 6.98 0.33 11.62
N ALA A 217 7.58 0.85 12.70
CA ALA A 217 7.17 0.46 14.05
C ALA A 217 5.69 0.80 14.30
N ALA A 218 5.22 1.97 13.86
CA ALA A 218 3.82 2.33 13.98
C ALA A 218 2.91 1.41 13.13
N LEU A 219 3.29 1.08 11.89
CA LEU A 219 2.54 0.17 11.01
C LEU A 219 2.47 -1.25 11.58
N PHE A 220 3.57 -1.77 12.13
CA PHE A 220 3.59 -3.10 12.76
C PHE A 220 2.68 -3.14 13.99
N LEU A 221 2.70 -2.10 14.84
CA LEU A 221 1.84 -2.03 16.01
C LEU A 221 0.36 -1.84 15.66
N ASP A 222 0.06 -1.06 14.62
CA ASP A 222 -1.31 -0.84 14.17
C ASP A 222 -1.94 -2.10 13.51
N ASN A 223 -1.10 -3.07 13.08
CA ASN A 223 -1.52 -4.37 12.52
C ASN A 223 -0.98 -5.58 13.33
N ARG A 224 -0.69 -5.37 14.61
CA ARG A 224 0.04 -6.30 15.47
C ARG A 224 -0.46 -7.73 15.43
N ASP A 225 -1.76 -7.93 15.57
CA ASP A 225 -2.32 -9.28 15.76
C ASP A 225 -2.20 -10.12 14.47
N ASN A 226 -2.44 -9.52 13.31
CA ASN A 226 -2.22 -10.16 12.01
C ASN A 226 -0.74 -10.46 11.77
N LEU A 227 0.14 -9.49 12.08
CA LEU A 227 1.58 -9.68 11.90
C LEU A 227 2.14 -10.76 12.82
N LEU A 228 1.72 -10.81 14.09
CA LEU A 228 2.11 -11.86 15.02
C LEU A 228 1.70 -13.24 14.50
N TYR A 229 0.46 -13.39 14.04
CA TYR A 229 -0.02 -14.66 13.48
C TYR A 229 0.89 -15.18 12.36
N HIS A 230 1.24 -14.35 11.39
CA HIS A 230 2.09 -14.77 10.28
C HIS A 230 3.55 -14.95 10.69
N LEU A 231 4.03 -14.17 11.66
CA LEU A 231 5.39 -14.32 12.19
C LEU A 231 5.55 -15.63 12.97
N ASP A 232 4.56 -16.00 13.79
CA ASP A 232 4.57 -17.26 14.53
C ASP A 232 4.60 -18.46 13.57
N LEU A 233 3.76 -18.45 12.50
CA LEU A 233 3.80 -19.50 11.47
C LEU A 233 5.16 -19.59 10.77
N LEU A 234 5.79 -18.46 10.49
CA LEU A 234 7.13 -18.46 9.88
C LEU A 234 8.17 -19.03 10.84
N ILE A 235 8.10 -18.69 12.13
CA ILE A 235 9.00 -19.22 13.15
C ILE A 235 8.83 -20.74 13.28
N GLU A 236 7.61 -21.27 13.25
CA GLU A 236 7.33 -22.70 13.24
C GLU A 236 7.98 -23.36 12.02
N ASN A 237 7.76 -22.87 10.82
CA ASN A 237 8.37 -23.40 9.60
C ASN A 237 9.91 -23.36 9.66
N LEU A 238 10.50 -22.26 10.12
CA LEU A 238 11.96 -22.17 10.29
C LEU A 238 12.49 -23.15 11.37
N THR A 239 11.70 -23.38 12.40
CA THR A 239 12.03 -24.34 13.45
C THR A 239 12.09 -25.77 12.91
N ASP A 240 11.16 -26.15 12.02
CA ASP A 240 11.16 -27.45 11.35
C ASP A 240 12.46 -27.68 10.56
N TYR A 241 12.88 -26.71 9.76
CA TYR A 241 14.17 -26.78 9.05
C TYR A 241 15.35 -26.90 10.01
N ARG A 242 15.37 -26.07 11.07
CA ARG A 242 16.44 -26.11 12.08
C ARG A 242 16.53 -27.46 12.74
N ASP A 243 15.41 -28.07 13.10
CA ASP A 243 15.38 -29.33 13.85
C ASP A 243 15.73 -30.52 12.94
N ALA A 244 15.29 -30.51 11.67
CA ALA A 244 15.74 -31.49 10.67
C ALA A 244 17.26 -31.41 10.44
N LEU A 245 17.83 -30.21 10.37
CA LEU A 245 19.27 -29.98 10.24
C LEU A 245 20.05 -30.52 11.47
N LYS A 246 19.55 -30.25 12.68
CA LYS A 246 20.16 -30.76 13.93
C LYS A 246 20.19 -32.30 13.99
N GLN A 247 19.13 -32.93 13.51
CA GLN A 247 18.97 -34.38 13.49
C GLN A 247 19.68 -35.03 12.29
N ARG A 248 20.17 -34.22 11.33
CA ARG A 248 20.70 -34.67 10.03
C ARG A 248 19.68 -35.53 9.26
N ASP A 249 18.40 -35.17 9.39
CA ASP A 249 17.29 -35.87 8.75
C ASP A 249 17.11 -35.35 7.30
N GLU A 250 17.76 -36.05 6.37
CA GLU A 250 17.72 -35.72 4.95
C GLU A 250 16.31 -35.93 4.37
N GLU A 251 15.57 -36.95 4.78
CA GLU A 251 14.23 -37.23 4.29
C GLU A 251 13.27 -36.09 4.68
N ARG A 252 13.35 -35.63 5.94
CA ARG A 252 12.56 -34.50 6.41
C ARG A 252 12.91 -33.22 5.66
N LEU A 253 14.18 -32.93 5.41
CA LEU A 253 14.61 -31.79 4.62
C LEU A 253 14.06 -31.83 3.19
N GLN A 254 14.16 -33.00 2.54
CA GLN A 254 13.60 -33.19 1.21
C GLN A 254 12.07 -32.94 1.18
N TYR A 255 11.37 -33.43 2.21
CA TYR A 255 9.93 -33.20 2.35
C TYR A 255 9.60 -31.69 2.45
N LEU A 256 10.25 -30.96 3.36
CA LEU A 256 10.02 -29.53 3.57
C LEU A 256 10.30 -28.71 2.31
N ILE A 257 11.38 -29.03 1.60
CA ILE A 257 11.72 -28.38 0.33
C ILE A 257 10.68 -28.68 -0.75
N ALA A 258 10.23 -29.94 -0.85
CA ALA A 258 9.23 -30.34 -1.83
C ALA A 258 7.87 -29.68 -1.59
N GLU A 259 7.46 -29.55 -0.33
CA GLU A 259 6.23 -28.87 0.07
C GLU A 259 6.27 -27.39 -0.37
N GLY A 260 7.33 -26.65 -0.04
CA GLY A 260 7.50 -25.26 -0.44
C GLY A 260 7.52 -25.07 -1.96
N ARG A 261 8.20 -25.98 -2.68
CA ARG A 261 8.23 -25.97 -4.13
C ARG A 261 6.83 -26.16 -4.73
N GLN A 262 6.06 -27.16 -4.26
CA GLN A 262 4.71 -27.43 -4.77
C GLN A 262 3.78 -26.23 -4.59
N ILE A 263 3.82 -25.59 -3.41
CA ILE A 263 3.03 -24.38 -3.13
C ILE A 263 3.38 -23.26 -4.12
N GLN A 264 4.67 -23.06 -4.37
CA GLN A 264 5.12 -22.01 -5.28
C GLN A 264 4.78 -22.31 -6.73
N GLU A 265 4.95 -23.55 -7.19
CA GLU A 265 4.57 -23.96 -8.55
C GLU A 265 3.08 -23.77 -8.81
N GLU A 266 2.23 -24.10 -7.86
CA GLU A 266 0.79 -23.84 -7.95
C GLU A 266 0.45 -22.34 -7.98
N ASN A 267 1.14 -21.53 -7.18
CA ASN A 267 0.96 -20.07 -7.18
C ASN A 267 1.36 -19.45 -8.52
N VAL A 268 2.48 -19.89 -9.11
CA VAL A 268 2.92 -19.45 -10.45
C VAL A 268 1.90 -19.82 -11.52
N ARG A 269 1.38 -21.06 -11.50
CA ARG A 269 0.33 -21.51 -12.43
C ARG A 269 -0.93 -20.64 -12.33
N LYS A 270 -1.43 -20.40 -11.11
CA LYS A 270 -2.61 -19.55 -10.90
C LYS A 270 -2.40 -18.12 -11.43
N ARG A 271 -1.19 -17.57 -11.26
CA ARG A 271 -0.84 -16.25 -11.80
C ARG A 271 -0.83 -16.22 -13.32
N GLN A 272 -0.32 -17.27 -13.97
CA GLN A 272 -0.34 -17.40 -15.43
C GLN A 272 -1.75 -17.49 -15.97
N GLU A 273 -2.60 -18.33 -15.39
CA GLU A 273 -4.00 -18.47 -15.75
C GLU A 273 -4.77 -17.13 -15.61
N GLN A 274 -4.54 -16.37 -14.53
CA GLN A 274 -5.15 -15.06 -14.36
C GLN A 274 -4.71 -14.04 -15.42
N ASN A 275 -3.42 -14.04 -15.78
CA ASN A 275 -2.89 -13.15 -16.79
C ASN A 275 -3.42 -13.50 -18.22
N GLU A 276 -3.66 -14.77 -18.51
CA GLU A 276 -4.23 -15.22 -19.79
C GLU A 276 -5.71 -14.82 -19.89
N LEU A 277 -6.48 -14.97 -18.83
CA LEU A 277 -7.88 -14.53 -18.78
C LEU A 277 -8.00 -13.02 -19.02
N GLN A 278 -7.15 -12.20 -18.39
CA GLN A 278 -7.16 -10.75 -18.60
C GLN A 278 -6.81 -10.34 -20.03
N LYS A 279 -5.89 -11.04 -20.68
CA LYS A 279 -5.57 -10.79 -22.10
C LYS A 279 -6.69 -11.17 -23.06
N GLY A 280 -7.49 -12.20 -22.71
CA GLY A 280 -8.64 -12.63 -23.50
C GLY A 280 -9.86 -11.69 -23.39
N GLU A 281 -10.00 -10.95 -22.28
CA GLU A 281 -11.07 -9.97 -22.08
C GLU A 281 -10.78 -8.60 -22.74
N THR A 282 -9.52 -8.34 -23.11
CA THR A 282 -9.08 -7.08 -23.75
C THR A 282 -8.89 -7.20 -25.27
N ALA A 283 -9.11 -8.38 -25.85
CA ALA A 283 -9.02 -8.66 -27.28
C ALA A 283 -10.41 -8.80 -27.92
#